data_79de814e917f542657a0a8dd62bc459a
#
_entry.id   79de814e917f542657a0a8dd62bc459a
#
_cell.length_a   1.000
_cell.length_b   1.000
_cell.length_c   1.000
_cell.angle_alpha   90.00
_cell.angle_beta   90.00
_cell.angle_gamma   90.00
#
_symmetry.space_group_name_H-M   'P 1'
#
loop_
_entity.id
_entity.type
_entity.pdbx_description
1 polymer ?
#
loop_
_entity_poly.entity_id
_entity_poly.type
_entity_poly.pdbx_seq_one_letter_code
_entity_poly.pdbx_strand_id
1 'polypeptide(L)'
;CSALATGTALFSINSLAQAPVAQPVDPSAFIDQFESTFGKFEGYRRSGAKGVCAVGEFVGTADARALSSASVFSGKAIPVVARFSVGGANPKAPDNTKSQRNLALQFDLPNGEQWQMGNISAPIFGASSPQQFFGLVASRQPDPATKQADPAKVKAFNDANPEVLLLGKHFASQPVPASFGSINYWGVH
;
A
#
# COMPACT_ATOMS: atom_id res chain seq x y z
N CYS A 1 24.59 -11.21 -70.64
CA CYS A 1 24.39 -10.10 -69.69
C CYS A 1 23.22 -10.45 -68.81
N SER A 2 23.53 -10.91 -67.58
CA SER A 2 22.52 -11.19 -66.54
C SER A 2 22.40 -9.99 -65.61
N ALA A 3 21.22 -9.42 -65.46
CA ALA A 3 20.94 -8.35 -64.52
C ALA A 3 20.49 -8.97 -63.19
N LEU A 4 21.25 -8.72 -62.14
CA LEU A 4 20.83 -9.02 -60.75
C LEU A 4 19.88 -7.90 -60.28
N ALA A 5 18.66 -8.26 -59.96
CA ALA A 5 17.75 -7.37 -59.24
C ALA A 5 17.94 -7.54 -57.74
N THR A 6 18.48 -6.51 -57.08
CA THR A 6 18.58 -6.40 -55.62
C THR A 6 17.25 -5.93 -55.05
N GLY A 7 16.51 -6.84 -54.46
CA GLY A 7 15.28 -6.51 -53.72
C GLY A 7 15.59 -5.98 -52.32
N THR A 8 15.31 -4.72 -52.08
CA THR A 8 15.41 -4.09 -50.76
C THR A 8 14.13 -4.42 -49.96
N ALA A 9 14.26 -5.29 -48.97
CA ALA A 9 13.19 -5.57 -48.02
C ALA A 9 13.06 -4.41 -47.03
N LEU A 10 11.98 -3.65 -47.10
CA LEU A 10 11.63 -2.63 -46.11
C LEU A 10 11.05 -3.35 -44.86
N PHE A 11 11.83 -3.43 -43.83
CA PHE A 11 11.31 -3.81 -42.50
C PHE A 11 10.50 -2.66 -41.93
N SER A 12 9.18 -2.80 -41.91
CA SER A 12 8.28 -1.91 -41.18
C SER A 12 8.48 -2.16 -39.69
N ILE A 13 9.13 -1.22 -38.99
CA ILE A 13 9.20 -1.21 -37.53
C ILE A 13 7.81 -0.81 -37.05
N ASN A 14 7.02 -1.80 -36.61
CA ASN A 14 5.80 -1.54 -35.85
C ASN A 14 6.21 -0.87 -34.54
N SER A 15 6.03 0.45 -34.48
CA SER A 15 6.09 1.20 -33.24
C SER A 15 5.02 0.64 -32.33
N LEU A 16 5.42 -0.12 -31.29
CA LEU A 16 4.55 -0.48 -30.19
C LEU A 16 4.12 0.84 -29.54
N ALA A 17 2.89 1.27 -29.84
CA ALA A 17 2.29 2.40 -29.17
C ALA A 17 2.31 2.10 -27.67
N GLN A 18 3.16 2.82 -26.92
CA GLN A 18 3.14 2.77 -25.47
C GLN A 18 1.73 3.16 -25.01
N ALA A 19 1.11 2.29 -24.20
CA ALA A 19 -0.13 2.63 -23.55
C ALA A 19 0.02 3.98 -22.84
N PRO A 20 -0.98 4.87 -22.89
CA PRO A 20 -0.90 6.17 -22.26
C PRO A 20 -0.57 5.99 -20.79
N VAL A 21 0.55 6.57 -20.33
CA VAL A 21 0.93 6.59 -18.93
C VAL A 21 -0.18 7.35 -18.20
N ALA A 22 -0.87 6.67 -17.30
CA ALA A 22 -1.91 7.29 -16.49
C ALA A 22 -1.31 8.48 -15.73
N GLN A 23 -1.97 9.65 -15.81
CA GLN A 23 -1.49 10.85 -15.13
C GLN A 23 -1.37 10.60 -13.63
N PRO A 24 -0.30 11.07 -12.98
CA PRO A 24 -0.15 10.95 -11.53
C PRO A 24 -1.35 11.59 -10.81
N VAL A 25 -1.89 10.93 -9.81
CA VAL A 25 -2.88 11.55 -8.93
C VAL A 25 -2.17 12.50 -8.00
N ASP A 26 -2.67 13.73 -7.88
CA ASP A 26 -2.14 14.72 -6.95
C ASP A 26 -2.20 14.18 -5.51
N PRO A 27 -1.12 14.24 -4.72
CA PRO A 27 -1.14 13.83 -3.32
C PRO A 27 -2.20 14.52 -2.47
N SER A 28 -2.52 15.79 -2.71
CA SER A 28 -3.59 16.50 -2.00
C SER A 28 -4.96 15.92 -2.32
N ALA A 29 -5.22 15.55 -3.58
CA ALA A 29 -6.46 14.90 -3.98
C ALA A 29 -6.65 13.54 -3.29
N PHE A 30 -5.56 12.80 -3.02
CA PHE A 30 -5.64 11.59 -2.20
C PHE A 30 -6.12 11.86 -0.78
N ILE A 31 -5.56 12.88 -0.14
CA ILE A 31 -5.96 13.24 1.23
C ILE A 31 -7.42 13.66 1.27
N ASP A 32 -7.86 14.49 0.34
CA ASP A 32 -9.25 14.93 0.22
C ASP A 32 -10.19 13.73 -0.03
N GLN A 33 -9.78 12.78 -0.87
CA GLN A 33 -10.55 11.58 -1.14
C GLN A 33 -10.64 10.68 0.09
N PHE A 34 -9.57 10.53 0.88
CA PHE A 34 -9.61 9.80 2.14
C PHE A 34 -10.57 10.48 3.13
N GLU A 35 -10.49 11.80 3.29
CA GLU A 35 -11.37 12.54 4.19
C GLU A 35 -12.84 12.44 3.77
N SER A 36 -13.15 12.55 2.49
CA SER A 36 -14.52 12.44 1.98
C SER A 36 -15.09 11.03 2.10
N THR A 37 -14.25 10.00 2.00
CA THR A 37 -14.70 8.59 2.06
C THR A 37 -14.78 8.07 3.50
N PHE A 38 -13.81 8.39 4.34
CA PHE A 38 -13.66 7.77 5.67
C PHE A 38 -13.94 8.76 6.82
N GLY A 39 -14.16 10.01 6.52
CA GLY A 39 -14.35 11.09 7.49
C GLY A 39 -13.03 11.72 7.93
N LYS A 40 -13.12 12.96 8.38
CA LYS A 40 -12.02 13.72 8.96
C LYS A 40 -12.08 13.64 10.48
N PHE A 41 -10.98 13.20 11.08
CA PHE A 41 -10.81 13.18 12.53
C PHE A 41 -9.62 14.08 12.87
N GLU A 42 -9.90 15.21 13.48
CA GLU A 42 -8.90 16.22 13.80
C GLU A 42 -7.85 15.66 14.77
N GLY A 43 -6.58 15.92 14.50
CA GLY A 43 -5.45 15.39 15.28
C GLY A 43 -5.10 13.92 14.99
N TYR A 44 -5.85 13.24 14.10
CA TYR A 44 -5.58 11.85 13.73
C TYR A 44 -5.14 11.70 12.27
N ARG A 45 -4.46 10.58 12.00
CA ARG A 45 -4.05 10.19 10.63
C ARG A 45 -5.27 9.80 9.80
N ARG A 46 -5.17 9.99 8.48
CA ARG A 46 -6.25 9.65 7.53
C ARG A 46 -6.45 8.14 7.35
N SER A 47 -5.44 7.36 7.68
CA SER A 47 -5.50 5.89 7.71
C SER A 47 -4.65 5.36 8.86
N GLY A 48 -5.03 4.19 9.40
CA GLY A 48 -4.36 3.63 10.56
C GLY A 48 -4.46 4.55 11.78
N ALA A 49 -5.59 5.26 11.98
CA ALA A 49 -5.75 6.29 12.99
C ALA A 49 -5.61 5.73 14.41
N LYS A 50 -6.23 4.57 14.69
CA LYS A 50 -6.09 3.88 15.97
C LYS A 50 -4.81 3.05 16.00
N GLY A 51 -3.95 3.26 16.99
CA GLY A 51 -2.71 2.50 17.13
C GLY A 51 -1.93 2.83 18.39
N VAL A 52 -0.89 2.04 18.63
CA VAL A 52 0.05 2.18 19.74
C VAL A 52 1.47 2.21 19.20
N CYS A 53 2.34 2.95 19.89
CA CYS A 53 3.77 3.00 19.58
C CYS A 53 4.55 2.17 20.60
N ALA A 54 5.66 1.59 20.12
CA ALA A 54 6.67 0.94 20.94
C ALA A 54 8.04 1.49 20.52
N VAL A 55 8.99 1.47 21.43
CA VAL A 55 10.38 1.80 21.17
C VAL A 55 11.25 0.59 21.47
N GLY A 56 12.35 0.47 20.75
CA GLY A 56 13.27 -0.65 20.89
C GLY A 56 14.52 -0.45 20.07
N GLU A 57 15.23 -1.53 19.85
CA GLU A 57 16.45 -1.56 19.07
C GLU A 57 16.39 -2.67 18.01
N PHE A 58 17.01 -2.43 16.89
CA PHE A 58 17.23 -3.41 15.83
C PHE A 58 18.72 -3.70 15.69
N VAL A 59 19.07 -4.99 15.62
CA VAL A 59 20.42 -5.43 15.35
C VAL A 59 20.39 -6.34 14.11
N GLY A 60 21.02 -5.89 13.03
CA GLY A 60 21.15 -6.69 11.82
C GLY A 60 22.05 -7.92 12.05
N THR A 61 21.65 -9.08 11.55
CA THR A 61 22.44 -10.31 11.63
C THR A 61 23.68 -10.26 10.74
N ALA A 62 24.65 -11.13 11.00
CA ALA A 62 25.84 -11.28 10.14
C ALA A 62 25.46 -11.67 8.71
N ASP A 63 24.47 -12.55 8.55
CA ASP A 63 23.97 -12.98 7.23
C ASP A 63 23.32 -11.82 6.46
N ALA A 64 22.51 -11.00 7.14
CA ALA A 64 21.91 -9.81 6.52
C ALA A 64 22.99 -8.84 6.02
N ARG A 65 24.06 -8.65 6.80
CA ARG A 65 25.20 -7.82 6.40
C ARG A 65 25.98 -8.39 5.21
N ALA A 66 26.06 -9.71 5.10
CA ALA A 66 26.70 -10.36 3.94
C ALA A 66 25.87 -10.19 2.65
N LEU A 67 24.53 -10.05 2.77
CA LEU A 67 23.62 -9.93 1.63
C LEU A 67 23.35 -8.48 1.23
N SER A 68 23.55 -7.50 2.13
CA SER A 68 23.19 -6.10 1.88
C SER A 68 24.20 -5.14 2.50
N SER A 69 24.56 -4.11 1.73
CA SER A 69 25.40 -3.00 2.18
C SER A 69 24.61 -1.89 2.92
N ALA A 70 23.30 -2.03 3.07
CA ALA A 70 22.47 -1.03 3.74
C ALA A 70 22.92 -0.84 5.20
N SER A 71 23.05 0.41 5.63
CA SER A 71 23.56 0.79 6.95
C SER A 71 22.76 0.21 8.13
N VAL A 72 21.47 -0.07 7.91
CA VAL A 72 20.61 -0.73 8.88
C VAL A 72 21.12 -2.13 9.27
N PHE A 73 21.85 -2.82 8.38
CA PHE A 73 22.44 -4.14 8.63
C PHE A 73 23.89 -4.09 9.12
N SER A 74 24.35 -2.96 9.65
CA SER A 74 25.72 -2.78 10.17
C SER A 74 26.11 -3.73 11.31
N GLY A 75 25.15 -4.40 11.94
CA GLY A 75 25.36 -5.24 13.12
C GLY A 75 25.46 -4.44 14.42
N LYS A 76 25.31 -3.11 14.38
CA LYS A 76 25.18 -2.25 15.58
C LYS A 76 23.72 -2.12 15.98
N ALA A 77 23.45 -1.91 17.25
CA ALA A 77 22.12 -1.59 17.72
C ALA A 77 21.68 -0.24 17.14
N ILE A 78 20.51 -0.22 16.54
CA ILE A 78 19.90 0.95 15.90
C ILE A 78 18.58 1.22 16.60
N PRO A 79 18.34 2.43 17.13
CA PRO A 79 17.07 2.79 17.73
C PRO A 79 15.92 2.65 16.72
N VAL A 80 14.81 2.06 17.15
CA VAL A 80 13.62 1.84 16.34
C VAL A 80 12.38 2.32 17.07
N VAL A 81 11.55 3.06 16.33
CA VAL A 81 10.17 3.32 16.75
C VAL A 81 9.26 2.44 15.89
N ALA A 82 8.47 1.61 16.54
CA ALA A 82 7.45 0.80 15.93
C ALA A 82 6.06 1.39 16.19
N ARG A 83 5.16 1.33 15.20
CA ARG A 83 3.76 1.70 15.42
C ARG A 83 2.85 0.61 14.87
N PHE A 84 2.14 -0.03 15.76
CA PHE A 84 1.06 -0.95 15.43
C PHE A 84 -0.25 -0.18 15.28
N SER A 85 -1.03 -0.47 14.24
CA SER A 85 -2.32 0.20 14.04
C SER A 85 -3.37 -0.68 13.37
N VAL A 86 -4.62 -0.32 13.61
CA VAL A 86 -5.79 -0.90 12.95
C VAL A 86 -6.06 -0.13 11.67
N GLY A 87 -6.37 -0.80 10.58
CA GLY A 87 -6.72 -0.15 9.31
C GLY A 87 -7.97 0.73 9.45
N GLY A 88 -7.99 1.82 8.68
CA GLY A 88 -9.08 2.79 8.66
C GLY A 88 -8.78 4.09 9.38
N ALA A 89 -9.66 5.08 9.19
CA ALA A 89 -9.51 6.44 9.70
C ALA A 89 -10.15 6.68 11.07
N ASN A 90 -11.03 5.78 11.53
CA ASN A 90 -11.75 5.96 12.79
C ASN A 90 -10.86 5.62 14.00
N PRO A 91 -10.47 6.61 14.85
CA PRO A 91 -9.65 6.35 16.02
C PRO A 91 -10.40 5.59 17.14
N LYS A 92 -11.72 5.50 17.05
CA LYS A 92 -12.59 4.78 18.00
C LYS A 92 -13.05 3.41 17.45
N ALA A 93 -12.44 2.92 16.37
CA ALA A 93 -12.80 1.61 15.82
C ALA A 93 -12.61 0.50 16.87
N PRO A 94 -13.52 -0.48 16.94
CA PRO A 94 -13.37 -1.63 17.83
C PRO A 94 -12.12 -2.45 17.49
N ASP A 95 -11.42 -2.97 18.51
CA ASP A 95 -10.21 -3.78 18.30
C ASP A 95 -10.50 -5.15 17.66
N ASN A 96 -11.73 -5.64 17.83
CA ASN A 96 -12.21 -6.88 17.23
C ASN A 96 -12.69 -6.73 15.77
N THR A 97 -12.46 -5.60 15.13
CA THR A 97 -12.81 -5.40 13.72
C THR A 97 -11.97 -6.32 12.84
N LYS A 98 -12.60 -7.07 11.94
CA LYS A 98 -11.91 -7.80 10.86
C LYS A 98 -11.42 -6.81 9.81
N SER A 99 -10.22 -6.29 9.99
CA SER A 99 -9.59 -5.35 9.07
C SER A 99 -8.09 -5.52 9.07
N GLN A 100 -7.45 -4.88 8.11
CA GLN A 100 -6.00 -4.78 8.03
C GLN A 100 -5.40 -4.31 9.36
N ARG A 101 -4.29 -4.93 9.74
CA ARG A 101 -3.38 -4.44 10.79
C ARG A 101 -2.11 -3.96 10.12
N ASN A 102 -1.54 -2.89 10.65
CA ASN A 102 -0.32 -2.30 10.10
C ASN A 102 0.77 -2.29 11.15
N LEU A 103 2.00 -2.47 10.69
CA LEU A 103 3.22 -2.27 11.47
C LEU A 103 4.11 -1.31 10.68
N ALA A 104 4.30 -0.10 11.18
CA ALA A 104 5.28 0.84 10.65
C ALA A 104 6.51 0.83 11.54
N LEU A 105 7.70 0.79 10.93
CA LEU A 105 8.99 0.85 11.62
C LEU A 105 9.74 2.07 11.12
N GLN A 106 10.38 2.80 12.04
CA GLN A 106 11.33 3.85 11.72
C GLN A 106 12.64 3.51 12.43
N PHE A 107 13.70 3.44 11.65
CA PHE A 107 15.06 3.18 12.10
C PHE A 107 15.83 4.50 12.07
N ASP A 108 16.38 4.92 13.19
CA ASP A 108 17.19 6.13 13.29
C ASP A 108 18.66 5.76 13.14
N LEU A 109 19.21 6.02 11.95
CA LEU A 109 20.56 5.61 11.58
C LEU A 109 21.62 6.58 12.15
N PRO A 110 22.86 6.11 12.45
CA PRO A 110 23.90 6.92 13.10
C PRO A 110 24.33 8.17 12.34
N ASN A 111 24.11 8.22 11.02
CA ASN A 111 24.43 9.38 10.17
C ASN A 111 23.30 10.43 10.11
N GLY A 112 22.26 10.28 10.91
CA GLY A 112 21.09 11.16 10.90
C GLY A 112 20.06 10.81 9.82
N GLU A 113 20.31 9.76 9.05
CA GLU A 113 19.32 9.22 8.11
C GLU A 113 18.23 8.45 8.87
N GLN A 114 17.04 8.44 8.27
CA GLN A 114 15.93 7.62 8.72
C GLN A 114 15.54 6.63 7.64
N TRP A 115 15.42 5.37 8.01
CA TRP A 115 14.83 4.37 7.16
C TRP A 115 13.45 3.99 7.68
N GLN A 116 12.45 4.00 6.80
CA GLN A 116 11.07 3.68 7.16
C GLN A 116 10.59 2.45 6.41
N MET A 117 9.87 1.58 7.12
CA MET A 117 9.25 0.39 6.55
C MET A 117 7.78 0.36 6.92
N GLY A 118 6.89 0.32 5.91
CA GLY A 118 5.47 0.06 6.08
C GLY A 118 5.16 -1.41 5.88
N ASN A 119 4.37 -1.99 6.76
CA ASN A 119 3.96 -3.39 6.66
C ASN A 119 2.46 -3.51 6.92
N ILE A 120 1.83 -4.49 6.26
CA ILE A 120 0.41 -4.83 6.44
C ILE A 120 0.25 -6.31 6.75
N SER A 121 -0.88 -6.68 7.35
CA SER A 121 -1.21 -8.06 7.70
C SER A 121 -1.79 -8.86 6.52
N ALA A 122 -1.30 -8.61 5.31
CA ALA A 122 -1.67 -9.35 4.11
C ALA A 122 -0.48 -9.47 3.16
N PRO A 123 -0.30 -10.60 2.46
CA PRO A 123 0.78 -10.81 1.51
C PRO A 123 0.54 -10.11 0.16
N ILE A 124 -0.56 -9.40 0.04
CA ILE A 124 -0.97 -8.68 -1.17
C ILE A 124 -1.45 -7.27 -0.80
N PHE A 125 -1.29 -6.31 -1.71
CA PHE A 125 -1.90 -4.99 -1.59
C PHE A 125 -3.20 -4.92 -2.43
N GLY A 126 -4.10 -4.01 -2.07
CA GLY A 126 -5.42 -3.91 -2.69
C GLY A 126 -5.46 -3.18 -4.03
N ALA A 127 -4.32 -2.74 -4.54
CA ALA A 127 -4.21 -2.05 -5.83
C ALA A 127 -2.79 -2.15 -6.37
N SER A 128 -2.63 -2.15 -7.70
CA SER A 128 -1.35 -2.26 -8.40
C SER A 128 -0.75 -0.90 -8.79
N SER A 129 -1.50 0.19 -8.58
CA SER A 129 -1.04 1.56 -8.87
C SER A 129 -1.73 2.58 -7.96
N PRO A 130 -1.12 3.78 -7.76
CA PRO A 130 -1.77 4.87 -7.06
C PRO A 130 -3.13 5.25 -7.67
N GLN A 131 -3.25 5.27 -8.98
CA GLN A 131 -4.49 5.60 -9.69
C GLN A 131 -5.59 4.59 -9.39
N GLN A 132 -5.26 3.29 -9.41
CA GLN A 132 -6.22 2.24 -9.07
C GLN A 132 -6.63 2.33 -7.61
N PHE A 133 -5.69 2.61 -6.70
CA PHE A 133 -5.99 2.80 -5.28
C PHE A 133 -6.90 4.01 -5.05
N PHE A 134 -6.64 5.12 -5.73
CA PHE A 134 -7.52 6.29 -5.69
C PHE A 134 -8.95 5.93 -6.15
N GLY A 135 -9.09 5.26 -7.29
CA GLY A 135 -10.37 4.78 -7.81
C GLY A 135 -11.08 3.83 -6.85
N LEU A 136 -10.31 2.93 -6.21
CA LEU A 136 -10.82 2.02 -5.19
C LEU A 136 -11.45 2.78 -4.01
N VAL A 137 -10.80 3.81 -3.50
CA VAL A 137 -11.31 4.65 -2.42
C VAL A 137 -12.50 5.48 -2.89
N ALA A 138 -12.39 6.13 -4.04
CA ALA A 138 -13.45 6.97 -4.61
C ALA A 138 -14.75 6.19 -4.90
N SER A 139 -14.64 4.94 -5.38
CA SER A 139 -15.82 4.09 -5.62
C SER A 139 -16.63 3.79 -4.35
N ARG A 140 -16.02 3.92 -3.19
CA ARG A 140 -16.61 3.65 -1.87
C ARG A 140 -17.00 4.89 -1.10
N GLN A 141 -16.89 6.06 -1.74
CA GLN A 141 -17.29 7.32 -1.10
C GLN A 141 -18.79 7.29 -0.77
N PRO A 142 -19.17 7.56 0.49
CA PRO A 142 -20.58 7.60 0.88
C PRO A 142 -21.33 8.75 0.21
N ASP A 143 -22.54 8.49 -0.24
CA ASP A 143 -23.46 9.54 -0.65
C ASP A 143 -23.81 10.43 0.55
N PRO A 144 -23.79 11.75 0.39
CA PRO A 144 -24.05 12.68 1.51
C PRO A 144 -25.42 12.51 2.17
N ALA A 145 -26.45 12.08 1.42
CA ALA A 145 -27.81 11.92 1.94
C ALA A 145 -28.01 10.56 2.61
N THR A 146 -27.57 9.48 1.95
CA THR A 146 -27.79 8.10 2.43
C THR A 146 -26.72 7.61 3.40
N LYS A 147 -25.55 8.27 3.43
CA LYS A 147 -24.35 7.85 4.18
C LYS A 147 -23.79 6.46 3.79
N GLN A 148 -24.20 5.96 2.63
CA GLN A 148 -23.79 4.68 2.09
C GLN A 148 -23.10 4.86 0.74
N ALA A 149 -22.13 4.00 0.44
CA ALA A 149 -21.54 3.97 -0.88
C ALA A 149 -22.56 3.48 -1.91
N ASP A 150 -22.51 4.05 -3.11
CA ASP A 150 -23.37 3.62 -4.22
C ASP A 150 -22.96 2.20 -4.68
N PRO A 151 -23.83 1.19 -4.50
CA PRO A 151 -23.51 -0.19 -4.88
C PRO A 151 -23.19 -0.36 -6.36
N ALA A 152 -23.79 0.46 -7.25
CA ALA A 152 -23.54 0.39 -8.68
C ALA A 152 -22.13 0.87 -9.01
N LYS A 153 -21.65 1.95 -8.37
CA LYS A 153 -20.27 2.45 -8.53
C LYS A 153 -19.25 1.45 -7.99
N VAL A 154 -19.52 0.88 -6.81
CA VAL A 154 -18.66 -0.15 -6.21
C VAL A 154 -18.57 -1.37 -7.13
N LYS A 155 -19.71 -1.83 -7.64
CA LYS A 155 -19.76 -2.98 -8.55
C LYS A 155 -19.00 -2.70 -9.85
N ALA A 156 -19.26 -1.57 -10.50
CA ALA A 156 -18.59 -1.19 -11.73
C ALA A 156 -17.06 -1.13 -11.58
N PHE A 157 -16.58 -0.55 -10.46
CA PHE A 157 -15.15 -0.52 -10.19
C PHE A 157 -14.57 -1.92 -9.97
N ASN A 158 -15.24 -2.77 -9.18
CA ASN A 158 -14.79 -4.12 -8.90
C ASN A 158 -14.81 -5.02 -10.15
N ASP A 159 -15.79 -4.86 -11.04
CA ASP A 159 -15.86 -5.61 -12.30
C ASP A 159 -14.69 -5.24 -13.23
N ALA A 160 -14.31 -3.97 -13.25
CA ALA A 160 -13.16 -3.49 -14.03
C ALA A 160 -11.80 -3.82 -13.38
N ASN A 161 -11.77 -4.12 -12.08
CA ASN A 161 -10.55 -4.36 -11.29
C ASN A 161 -10.76 -5.56 -10.34
N PRO A 162 -10.94 -6.78 -10.83
CA PRO A 162 -11.33 -7.93 -10.01
C PRO A 162 -10.29 -8.31 -8.94
N GLU A 163 -9.02 -7.96 -9.15
CA GLU A 163 -7.92 -8.22 -8.21
C GLU A 163 -8.08 -7.47 -6.89
N VAL A 164 -8.78 -6.32 -6.86
CA VAL A 164 -9.00 -5.56 -5.62
C VAL A 164 -9.85 -6.33 -4.59
N LEU A 165 -10.61 -7.33 -5.05
CA LEU A 165 -11.41 -8.20 -4.18
C LEU A 165 -10.56 -9.21 -3.40
N LEU A 166 -9.33 -9.50 -3.86
CA LEU A 166 -8.45 -10.48 -3.22
C LEU A 166 -8.10 -10.10 -1.79
N LEU A 167 -7.80 -8.81 -1.56
CA LEU A 167 -7.50 -8.31 -0.23
C LEU A 167 -8.70 -8.44 0.72
N GLY A 168 -9.89 -8.09 0.25
CA GLY A 168 -11.13 -8.26 1.01
C GLY A 168 -11.42 -9.72 1.36
N LYS A 169 -11.25 -10.64 0.40
CA LYS A 169 -11.37 -12.10 0.61
C LYS A 169 -10.35 -12.60 1.63
N HIS A 170 -9.11 -12.12 1.55
CA HIS A 170 -8.08 -12.48 2.52
C HIS A 170 -8.52 -12.13 3.95
N PHE A 171 -8.91 -10.88 4.21
CA PHE A 171 -9.33 -10.49 5.55
C PHE A 171 -10.63 -11.17 6.02
N ALA A 172 -11.56 -11.43 5.12
CA ALA A 172 -12.79 -12.18 5.46
C ALA A 172 -12.50 -13.61 5.93
N SER A 173 -11.46 -14.25 5.36
CA SER A 173 -11.06 -15.62 5.72
C SER A 173 -10.24 -15.71 7.02
N GLN A 174 -9.65 -14.59 7.48
CA GLN A 174 -8.81 -14.59 8.68
C GLN A 174 -9.65 -14.48 9.96
N PRO A 175 -9.22 -15.10 11.07
CA PRO A 175 -9.79 -14.83 12.38
C PRO A 175 -9.47 -13.39 12.81
N VAL A 176 -10.24 -12.87 13.76
CA VAL A 176 -9.87 -11.63 14.45
C VAL A 176 -8.62 -11.90 15.27
N PRO A 177 -7.52 -11.14 15.08
CA PRO A 177 -6.30 -11.38 15.84
C PRO A 177 -6.50 -11.12 17.34
N ALA A 178 -5.98 -12.01 18.17
CA ALA A 178 -6.01 -11.85 19.62
C ALA A 178 -5.11 -10.72 20.11
N SER A 179 -3.99 -10.46 19.40
CA SER A 179 -3.06 -9.38 19.70
C SER A 179 -2.28 -8.99 18.43
N PHE A 180 -1.58 -7.87 18.46
CA PHE A 180 -0.68 -7.49 17.38
C PHE A 180 0.49 -8.46 17.19
N GLY A 181 0.94 -9.12 18.26
CA GLY A 181 2.02 -10.11 18.21
C GLY A 181 1.64 -11.46 17.59
N SER A 182 0.34 -11.71 17.37
CA SER A 182 -0.16 -12.95 16.70
C SER A 182 -0.36 -12.77 15.19
N ILE A 183 0.17 -11.71 14.59
CA ILE A 183 -0.06 -11.34 13.21
C ILE A 183 1.24 -11.50 12.42
N ASN A 184 1.16 -12.08 11.22
CA ASN A 184 2.22 -11.97 10.24
C ASN A 184 2.09 -10.64 9.50
N TYR A 185 3.22 -9.97 9.30
CA TYR A 185 3.30 -8.70 8.57
C TYR A 185 4.17 -8.86 7.33
N TRP A 186 3.74 -8.27 6.24
CA TRP A 186 4.47 -8.23 4.97
C TRP A 186 4.79 -6.79 4.62
N GLY A 187 6.01 -6.55 4.12
CA GLY A 187 6.42 -5.25 3.62
C GLY A 187 5.54 -4.82 2.44
N VAL A 188 5.21 -3.55 2.39
CA VAL A 188 4.53 -2.91 1.25
C VAL A 188 5.60 -2.23 0.42
N HIS A 189 5.75 -2.66 -0.84
CA HIS A 189 6.72 -2.16 -1.82
C HIS A 189 6.01 -1.42 -2.93
#